data_d6bad77be5d243110c21706af5e85efe
#
_entry.id   d6bad77be5d243110c21706af5e85efe
#
_cell.length_a   1.000
_cell.length_b   1.000
_cell.length_c   1.000
_cell.angle_alpha   90.00
_cell.angle_beta   90.00
_cell.angle_gamma   90.00
#
_symmetry.space_group_name_H-M   'P 1'
#
loop_
_entity.id
_entity.type
_entity.pdbx_description
1 polymer ?
#
loop_
_entity_poly.entity_id
_entity_poly.type
_entity_poly.pdbx_seq_one_letter_code
_entity_poly.pdbx_strand_id
1 'polypeptide(L)'
;NDRGALVLVDYAHTGDALEKVLTTLRELSPRRIITVFGCGGDRDRRKRPIMGEVTARLSTLAVLTSDNPRTEDPLVILEEIQEGVRRVHPQEWSRQEAQTMPGTGFITIPDRREAIEFAVTLLQPGDLLLVAGKGHEDYQIVGRERRHFDDREELRRALAGTEVTP
;
A
#
# COMPACT_ATOMS: atom_id res chain seq x y z
N ASN A 1 -15.08 9.78 1.04
CA ASN A 1 -16.06 8.79 1.50
C ASN A 1 -16.79 9.35 2.75
N ASP A 2 -17.85 8.69 3.16
CA ASP A 2 -18.70 9.12 4.29
C ASP A 2 -17.99 9.09 5.65
N ARG A 3 -16.78 8.50 5.70
CA ARG A 3 -15.90 8.47 6.88
C ARG A 3 -15.06 9.73 7.05
N GLY A 4 -15.13 10.70 6.14
CA GLY A 4 -14.28 11.89 6.16
C GLY A 4 -12.79 11.61 5.90
N ALA A 5 -12.47 10.47 5.30
CA ALA A 5 -11.11 10.12 4.87
C ALA A 5 -10.96 10.31 3.34
N LEU A 6 -9.80 10.73 2.90
CA LEU A 6 -9.46 10.80 1.47
C LEU A 6 -8.88 9.46 1.01
N VAL A 7 -9.42 8.88 -0.06
CA VAL A 7 -8.95 7.61 -0.63
C VAL A 7 -8.57 7.81 -2.08
N LEU A 8 -7.34 7.46 -2.43
CA LEU A 8 -6.74 7.70 -3.75
C LEU A 8 -6.13 6.43 -4.31
N VAL A 9 -6.21 6.29 -5.63
CA VAL A 9 -5.49 5.28 -6.42
C VAL A 9 -4.54 6.01 -7.36
N ASP A 10 -3.28 5.57 -7.41
CA ASP A 10 -2.26 6.19 -8.24
C ASP A 10 -1.39 5.14 -8.96
N TYR A 11 -0.84 5.52 -10.11
CA TYR A 11 0.04 4.67 -10.92
C TYR A 11 1.51 4.74 -10.49
N ALA A 12 1.85 5.49 -9.44
CA ALA A 12 3.22 5.62 -8.95
C ALA A 12 3.82 4.23 -8.65
N HIS A 13 4.81 3.84 -9.46
CA HIS A 13 5.47 2.53 -9.42
C HIS A 13 7.01 2.65 -9.46
N THR A 14 7.53 3.81 -9.13
CA THR A 14 8.96 4.11 -8.95
C THR A 14 9.16 4.92 -7.67
N GLY A 15 10.39 4.92 -7.14
CA GLY A 15 10.73 5.71 -5.96
C GLY A 15 10.44 7.20 -6.14
N ASP A 16 10.87 7.79 -7.25
CA ASP A 16 10.63 9.20 -7.56
C ASP A 16 9.14 9.55 -7.69
N ALA A 17 8.36 8.68 -8.33
CA ALA A 17 6.92 8.90 -8.47
C ALA A 17 6.21 8.83 -7.11
N LEU A 18 6.53 7.84 -6.27
CA LEU A 18 6.01 7.73 -4.92
C LEU A 18 6.41 8.92 -4.05
N GLU A 19 7.66 9.36 -4.13
CA GLU A 19 8.13 10.51 -3.36
C GLU A 19 7.37 11.79 -3.73
N LYS A 20 7.17 12.04 -5.02
CA LYS A 20 6.39 13.20 -5.50
C LYS A 20 4.94 13.15 -5.03
N VAL A 21 4.27 12.03 -5.23
CA VAL A 21 2.86 11.86 -4.82
C VAL A 21 2.72 12.02 -3.32
N LEU A 22 3.52 11.32 -2.51
CA LEU A 22 3.42 11.38 -1.06
C LEU A 22 3.80 12.76 -0.51
N THR A 23 4.79 13.44 -1.08
CA THR A 23 5.13 14.81 -0.70
C THR A 23 3.97 15.77 -0.96
N THR A 24 3.35 15.69 -2.15
CA THR A 24 2.17 16.50 -2.50
C THR A 24 1.00 16.20 -1.56
N LEU A 25 0.75 14.93 -1.25
CA LEU A 25 -0.34 14.55 -0.35
C LEU A 25 -0.11 15.03 1.09
N ARG A 26 1.13 15.14 1.55
CA ARG A 26 1.45 15.72 2.86
C ARG A 26 1.13 17.22 2.96
N GLU A 27 1.17 17.95 1.85
CA GLU A 27 0.77 19.38 1.81
C GLU A 27 -0.71 19.57 2.18
N LEU A 28 -1.55 18.56 1.98
CA LEU A 28 -2.95 18.57 2.40
C LEU A 28 -3.11 18.47 3.93
N SER A 29 -2.00 18.29 4.68
CA SER A 29 -1.98 18.15 6.14
C SER A 29 -2.94 17.07 6.66
N PRO A 30 -2.94 15.85 6.09
CA PRO A 30 -3.79 14.78 6.58
C PRO A 30 -3.39 14.39 8.01
N ARG A 31 -4.34 13.86 8.77
CA ARG A 31 -4.09 13.32 10.11
C ARG A 31 -3.07 12.18 10.06
N ARG A 32 -3.25 11.24 9.13
CA ARG A 32 -2.34 10.12 8.87
C ARG A 32 -2.33 9.83 7.38
N ILE A 33 -1.21 9.30 6.89
CA ILE A 33 -1.10 8.73 5.54
C ILE A 33 -0.87 7.23 5.68
N ILE A 34 -1.78 6.44 5.12
CA ILE A 34 -1.65 5.00 4.97
C ILE A 34 -1.37 4.72 3.49
N THR A 35 -0.28 4.03 3.19
CA THR A 35 0.10 3.73 1.80
C THR A 35 0.15 2.23 1.59
N VAL A 36 -0.67 1.72 0.67
CA VAL A 36 -0.66 0.33 0.20
C VAL A 36 0.09 0.29 -1.13
N PHE A 37 1.16 -0.48 -1.22
CA PHE A 37 1.92 -0.61 -2.46
C PHE A 37 2.68 -1.93 -2.55
N GLY A 38 3.08 -2.28 -3.77
CA GLY A 38 3.94 -3.40 -4.07
C GLY A 38 4.82 -3.11 -5.28
N CYS A 39 5.67 -4.08 -5.62
CA CYS A 39 6.52 -4.02 -6.80
C CYS A 39 6.26 -5.19 -7.75
N GLY A 40 6.45 -4.95 -9.05
CA GLY A 40 6.33 -6.00 -10.06
C GLY A 40 7.52 -6.96 -10.04
N GLY A 41 7.24 -8.24 -10.29
CA GLY A 41 8.24 -9.24 -10.66
C GLY A 41 8.71 -9.08 -12.10
N ASP A 42 9.82 -9.73 -12.46
CA ASP A 42 10.46 -9.67 -13.77
C ASP A 42 10.73 -8.22 -14.23
N ARG A 43 11.14 -7.38 -13.30
CA ARG A 43 11.42 -5.95 -13.45
C ARG A 43 12.70 -5.56 -12.70
N ASP A 44 13.11 -4.30 -12.79
CA ASP A 44 14.29 -3.78 -12.09
C ASP A 44 14.13 -3.91 -10.57
N ARG A 45 14.87 -4.86 -9.99
CA ARG A 45 14.84 -5.17 -8.55
C ARG A 45 15.40 -4.04 -7.69
N ARG A 46 16.32 -3.22 -8.23
CA ARG A 46 16.98 -2.12 -7.49
C ARG A 46 16.00 -1.07 -7.00
N LYS A 47 14.86 -0.91 -7.66
CA LYS A 47 13.83 0.04 -7.23
C LYS A 47 13.06 -0.41 -5.99
N ARG A 48 13.03 -1.71 -5.69
CA ARG A 48 12.23 -2.28 -4.58
C ARG A 48 12.60 -1.68 -3.22
N PRO A 49 13.87 -1.72 -2.77
CA PRO A 49 14.25 -1.10 -1.51
C PRO A 49 14.09 0.43 -1.54
N ILE A 50 14.29 1.09 -2.68
CA ILE A 50 14.10 2.55 -2.81
C ILE A 50 12.63 2.92 -2.57
N MET A 51 11.71 2.21 -3.19
CA MET A 51 10.27 2.42 -2.99
C MET A 51 9.86 2.14 -1.53
N GLY A 52 10.43 1.09 -0.92
CA GLY A 52 10.22 0.76 0.48
C GLY A 52 10.65 1.89 1.42
N GLU A 53 11.86 2.40 1.24
CA GLU A 53 12.40 3.49 2.06
C GLU A 53 11.60 4.78 1.91
N VAL A 54 11.27 5.19 0.68
CA VAL A 54 10.47 6.39 0.40
C VAL A 54 9.09 6.29 1.07
N THR A 55 8.42 5.15 0.91
CA THR A 55 7.09 4.95 1.51
C THR A 55 7.16 4.99 3.03
N ALA A 56 8.15 4.34 3.63
CA ALA A 56 8.33 4.34 5.09
C ALA A 56 8.60 5.74 5.66
N ARG A 57 9.38 6.56 4.96
CA ARG A 57 9.67 7.94 5.39
C ARG A 57 8.47 8.89 5.29
N LEU A 58 7.59 8.69 4.32
CA LEU A 58 6.56 9.67 3.97
C LEU A 58 5.14 9.25 4.40
N SER A 59 4.97 8.03 4.88
CA SER A 59 3.68 7.51 5.37
C SER A 59 3.66 7.32 6.88
N THR A 60 2.49 7.35 7.49
CA THR A 60 2.29 6.93 8.89
C THR A 60 2.33 5.40 8.97
N LEU A 61 1.70 4.72 8.01
CA LEU A 61 1.73 3.27 7.89
C LEU A 61 2.02 2.89 6.43
N ALA A 62 3.08 2.11 6.21
CA ALA A 62 3.33 1.44 4.96
C ALA A 62 2.77 0.00 5.00
N VAL A 63 1.86 -0.31 4.10
CA VAL A 63 1.30 -1.66 3.91
C VAL A 63 1.91 -2.25 2.66
N LEU A 64 2.83 -3.20 2.85
CA LEU A 64 3.54 -3.86 1.75
C LEU A 64 2.71 -5.02 1.23
N THR A 65 2.53 -5.10 -0.09
CA THR A 65 1.70 -6.14 -0.70
C THR A 65 2.21 -6.51 -2.09
N SER A 66 1.58 -7.50 -2.72
CA SER A 66 1.90 -7.87 -4.10
C SER A 66 1.30 -6.87 -5.10
N ASP A 67 2.04 -6.63 -6.18
CA ASP A 67 1.54 -5.98 -7.38
C ASP A 67 1.31 -7.04 -8.47
N ASN A 68 2.19 -7.16 -9.45
CA ASN A 68 2.23 -8.21 -10.46
C ASN A 68 3.48 -9.08 -10.22
N PRO A 69 3.44 -10.13 -9.39
CA PRO A 69 4.64 -10.94 -9.10
C PRO A 69 5.18 -11.66 -10.34
N ARG A 70 4.36 -11.91 -11.35
CA ARG A 70 4.73 -12.63 -12.57
C ARG A 70 5.36 -13.98 -12.22
N THR A 71 6.57 -14.27 -12.73
CA THR A 71 7.25 -15.56 -12.49
C THR A 71 8.08 -15.58 -11.20
N GLU A 72 8.27 -14.43 -10.54
CA GLU A 72 8.98 -14.37 -9.27
C GLU A 72 8.08 -14.77 -8.09
N ASP A 73 8.70 -15.30 -7.02
CA ASP A 73 8.02 -15.52 -5.76
C ASP A 73 7.64 -14.17 -5.14
N PRO A 74 6.35 -13.92 -4.86
CA PRO A 74 5.88 -12.67 -4.26
C PRO A 74 6.53 -12.38 -2.90
N LEU A 75 6.89 -13.40 -2.11
CA LEU A 75 7.52 -13.21 -0.82
C LEU A 75 8.95 -12.67 -0.96
N VAL A 76 9.70 -13.12 -1.97
CA VAL A 76 11.04 -12.60 -2.28
C VAL A 76 10.96 -11.12 -2.67
N ILE A 77 9.96 -10.74 -3.49
CA ILE A 77 9.74 -9.33 -3.85
C ILE A 77 9.48 -8.49 -2.60
N LEU A 78 8.64 -8.98 -1.69
CA LEU A 78 8.31 -8.30 -0.45
C LEU A 78 9.53 -8.16 0.48
N GLU A 79 10.37 -9.18 0.60
CA GLU A 79 11.63 -9.12 1.36
C GLU A 79 12.55 -8.01 0.84
N GLU A 80 12.69 -7.86 -0.48
CA GLU A 80 13.50 -6.80 -1.08
C GLU A 80 12.92 -5.39 -0.84
N ILE A 81 11.60 -5.26 -0.79
CA ILE A 81 10.95 -4.00 -0.39
C ILE A 81 11.25 -3.72 1.10
N GLN A 82 11.13 -4.75 1.96
CA GLN A 82 11.39 -4.63 3.39
C GLN A 82 12.84 -4.19 3.70
N GLU A 83 13.82 -4.56 2.87
CA GLU A 83 15.20 -4.07 3.04
C GLU A 83 15.25 -2.53 3.10
N GLY A 84 14.50 -1.85 2.24
CA GLY A 84 14.41 -0.40 2.27
C GLY A 84 13.60 0.14 3.43
N VAL A 85 12.46 -0.50 3.74
CA VAL A 85 11.59 -0.08 4.84
C VAL A 85 12.30 -0.18 6.18
N ARG A 86 13.09 -1.24 6.41
CA ARG A 86 13.82 -1.47 7.66
C ARG A 86 14.93 -0.47 7.93
N ARG A 87 15.37 0.30 6.95
CA ARG A 87 16.27 1.45 7.16
C ARG A 87 15.60 2.58 7.95
N VAL A 88 14.27 2.65 7.90
CA VAL A 88 13.44 3.66 8.59
C VAL A 88 12.74 3.05 9.80
N HIS A 89 12.14 1.89 9.64
CA HIS A 89 11.39 1.15 10.65
C HIS A 89 11.99 -0.25 10.81
N PRO A 90 12.82 -0.52 11.83
CA PRO A 90 13.53 -1.79 11.97
C PRO A 90 12.63 -3.01 12.18
N GLN A 91 11.46 -2.81 12.80
CA GLN A 91 10.54 -3.89 13.15
C GLN A 91 9.21 -3.76 12.40
N GLU A 92 8.73 -4.88 11.90
CA GLU A 92 7.41 -5.01 11.31
C GLU A 92 6.35 -5.05 12.41
N TRP A 93 5.24 -4.35 12.19
CA TRP A 93 4.11 -4.36 13.11
C TRP A 93 3.23 -5.59 12.90
N SER A 94 2.69 -6.11 14.00
CA SER A 94 1.53 -7.00 13.98
C SER A 94 0.28 -6.23 13.52
N ARG A 95 -0.78 -6.95 13.17
CA ARG A 95 -2.08 -6.33 12.83
C ARG A 95 -2.63 -5.49 13.98
N GLN A 96 -2.44 -5.93 15.23
CA GLN A 96 -2.88 -5.19 16.42
C GLN A 96 -2.12 -3.87 16.59
N GLU A 97 -0.80 -3.88 16.39
CA GLU A 97 0.00 -2.65 16.42
C GLU A 97 -0.39 -1.70 15.30
N ALA A 98 -0.62 -2.23 14.07
CA ALA A 98 -1.08 -1.41 12.96
C ALA A 98 -2.48 -0.79 13.21
N GLN A 99 -3.37 -1.48 13.93
CA GLN A 99 -4.67 -0.93 14.32
C GLN A 99 -4.55 0.22 15.32
N THR A 100 -3.64 0.13 16.28
CA THR A 100 -3.42 1.19 17.28
C THR A 100 -2.55 2.33 16.77
N MET A 101 -1.68 2.06 15.79
CA MET A 101 -0.71 3.01 15.22
C MET A 101 -0.03 3.88 16.28
N PRO A 102 0.83 3.28 17.12
CA PRO A 102 1.49 4.02 18.21
C PRO A 102 2.50 5.06 17.72
N GLY A 103 2.74 5.12 16.41
CA GLY A 103 3.66 6.02 15.75
C GLY A 103 3.63 5.82 14.24
N THR A 104 4.81 5.73 13.62
CA THR A 104 4.99 5.36 12.22
C THR A 104 5.58 3.95 12.13
N GLY A 105 5.16 3.17 11.12
CA GLY A 105 5.62 1.79 10.98
C GLY A 105 5.19 1.13 9.68
N PHE A 106 5.35 -0.19 9.61
CA PHE A 106 4.95 -0.97 8.45
C PHE A 106 4.39 -2.34 8.82
N ILE A 107 3.61 -2.89 7.91
CA ILE A 107 3.09 -4.26 7.95
C ILE A 107 3.14 -4.87 6.54
N THR A 108 3.34 -6.17 6.46
CA THR A 108 3.32 -6.92 5.20
C THR A 108 2.08 -7.80 5.13
N ILE A 109 1.28 -7.60 4.09
CA ILE A 109 0.10 -8.41 3.78
C ILE A 109 0.21 -8.82 2.32
N PRO A 110 0.68 -10.04 2.01
CA PRO A 110 1.00 -10.46 0.64
C PRO A 110 -0.19 -10.42 -0.32
N ASP A 111 -1.38 -10.79 0.12
CA ASP A 111 -2.60 -10.66 -0.69
C ASP A 111 -3.04 -9.21 -0.78
N ARG A 112 -3.09 -8.67 -2.01
CA ARG A 112 -3.39 -7.25 -2.26
C ARG A 112 -4.82 -6.87 -1.88
N ARG A 113 -5.78 -7.77 -2.09
CA ARG A 113 -7.18 -7.54 -1.66
C ARG A 113 -7.25 -7.41 -0.15
N GLU A 114 -6.66 -8.37 0.56
CA GLU A 114 -6.60 -8.35 2.02
C GLU A 114 -5.87 -7.11 2.56
N ALA A 115 -4.80 -6.68 1.89
CA ALA A 115 -4.07 -5.46 2.24
C ALA A 115 -4.94 -4.21 2.10
N ILE A 116 -5.71 -4.10 1.02
CA ILE A 116 -6.64 -2.99 0.77
C ILE A 116 -7.77 -3.02 1.80
N GLU A 117 -8.40 -4.17 2.02
CA GLU A 117 -9.47 -4.35 3.01
C GLU A 117 -8.98 -3.95 4.41
N PHE A 118 -7.81 -4.46 4.81
CA PHE A 118 -7.21 -4.11 6.10
C PHE A 118 -6.96 -2.60 6.22
N ALA A 119 -6.34 -1.97 5.22
CA ALA A 119 -6.08 -0.53 5.23
C ALA A 119 -7.38 0.29 5.36
N VAL A 120 -8.46 -0.13 4.70
CA VAL A 120 -9.78 0.52 4.81
C VAL A 120 -10.35 0.43 6.21
N THR A 121 -10.16 -0.70 6.94
CA THR A 121 -10.64 -0.82 8.33
C THR A 121 -9.98 0.17 9.29
N LEU A 122 -8.78 0.65 8.97
CA LEU A 122 -8.01 1.58 9.80
C LEU A 122 -8.43 3.04 9.66
N LEU A 123 -9.21 3.36 8.62
CA LEU A 123 -9.53 4.75 8.26
C LEU A 123 -10.39 5.46 9.31
N GLN A 124 -9.96 6.65 9.65
CA GLN A 124 -10.67 7.59 10.52
C GLN A 124 -10.79 8.96 9.82
N PRO A 125 -11.68 9.84 10.29
CA PRO A 125 -11.82 11.18 9.73
C PRO A 125 -10.48 11.94 9.71
N GLY A 126 -10.17 12.55 8.56
CA GLY A 126 -8.91 13.26 8.33
C GLY A 126 -7.75 12.39 7.85
N ASP A 127 -7.91 11.07 7.76
CA ASP A 127 -6.89 10.19 7.20
C ASP A 127 -6.85 10.25 5.68
N LEU A 128 -5.70 9.85 5.13
CA LEU A 128 -5.49 9.67 3.71
C LEU A 128 -5.00 8.24 3.43
N LEU A 129 -5.68 7.52 2.56
CA LEU A 129 -5.27 6.22 2.02
C LEU A 129 -4.83 6.38 0.58
N LEU A 130 -3.58 6.01 0.31
CA LEU A 130 -3.04 5.89 -1.05
C LEU A 130 -2.85 4.41 -1.38
N VAL A 131 -3.47 3.96 -2.47
CA VAL A 131 -3.18 2.66 -3.09
C VAL A 131 -2.39 2.91 -4.37
N ALA A 132 -1.11 2.56 -4.36
CA ALA A 132 -0.16 2.89 -5.41
C ALA A 132 0.32 1.67 -6.19
N GLY A 133 0.74 1.93 -7.43
CA GLY A 133 1.39 1.00 -8.33
C GLY A 133 0.58 0.64 -9.57
N LYS A 134 -0.69 0.28 -9.43
CA LYS A 134 -1.56 -0.15 -10.54
C LYS A 134 -2.27 1.00 -11.25
N GLY A 135 -2.67 2.02 -10.53
CA GLY A 135 -3.45 3.12 -11.10
C GLY A 135 -4.69 2.63 -11.84
N HIS A 136 -4.67 2.73 -13.17
CA HIS A 136 -5.77 2.30 -14.04
C HIS A 136 -5.71 0.84 -14.47
N GLU A 137 -4.67 0.08 -14.12
CA GLU A 137 -4.58 -1.34 -14.43
C GLU A 137 -5.70 -2.12 -13.76
N ASP A 138 -6.38 -2.96 -14.53
CA ASP A 138 -7.52 -3.79 -14.11
C ASP A 138 -7.16 -5.28 -14.00
N TYR A 139 -5.87 -5.59 -13.81
CA TYR A 139 -5.37 -6.95 -13.78
C TYR A 139 -4.24 -7.15 -12.76
N GLN A 140 -4.06 -8.41 -12.37
CA GLN A 140 -2.90 -8.92 -11.67
C GLN A 140 -2.31 -10.11 -12.41
N ILE A 141 -0.98 -10.16 -12.58
CA ILE A 141 -0.28 -11.25 -13.22
C ILE A 141 0.41 -12.09 -12.14
N VAL A 142 -0.03 -13.35 -11.98
CA VAL A 142 0.54 -14.34 -11.06
C VAL A 142 1.03 -15.54 -11.88
N GLY A 143 2.32 -15.81 -11.87
CA GLY A 143 2.91 -16.75 -12.82
C GLY A 143 2.72 -16.22 -14.25
N ARG A 144 2.01 -17.01 -15.05
CA ARG A 144 1.65 -16.66 -16.45
C ARG A 144 0.15 -16.29 -16.58
N GLU A 145 -0.60 -16.35 -15.51
CA GLU A 145 -2.02 -16.04 -15.52
C GLU A 145 -2.25 -14.56 -15.30
N ARG A 146 -3.06 -13.96 -16.16
CA ARG A 146 -3.60 -12.62 -16.00
C ARG A 146 -5.01 -12.74 -15.43
N ARG A 147 -5.22 -12.22 -14.23
CA ARG A 147 -6.50 -12.23 -13.52
C ARG A 147 -7.05 -10.81 -13.43
N HIS A 148 -8.38 -10.67 -13.47
CA HIS A 148 -9.01 -9.38 -13.20
C HIS A 148 -8.70 -8.93 -11.77
N PHE A 149 -8.21 -7.71 -11.61
CA PHE A 149 -7.94 -7.08 -10.32
C PHE A 149 -7.80 -5.57 -10.51
N ASP A 150 -8.77 -4.81 -10.06
CA ASP A 150 -8.79 -3.34 -10.13
C ASP A 150 -8.83 -2.75 -8.72
N ASP A 151 -7.81 -1.98 -8.36
CA ASP A 151 -7.69 -1.34 -7.05
C ASP A 151 -8.92 -0.49 -6.69
N ARG A 152 -9.54 0.14 -7.68
CA ARG A 152 -10.74 0.98 -7.49
C ARG A 152 -11.97 0.15 -7.15
N GLU A 153 -12.10 -1.04 -7.74
CA GLU A 153 -13.20 -1.97 -7.43
C GLU A 153 -13.02 -2.57 -6.04
N GLU A 154 -11.80 -3.00 -5.70
CA GLU A 154 -11.48 -3.53 -4.39
C GLU A 154 -11.70 -2.50 -3.28
N LEU A 155 -11.30 -1.25 -3.50
CA LEU A 155 -11.56 -0.14 -2.56
C LEU A 155 -13.05 0.13 -2.38
N ARG A 156 -13.85 0.17 -3.46
CA ARG A 156 -15.31 0.35 -3.36
C ARG A 156 -15.96 -0.77 -2.57
N ARG A 157 -15.54 -2.02 -2.82
CA ARG A 157 -16.03 -3.20 -2.09
C ARG A 157 -15.69 -3.12 -0.61
N ALA A 158 -14.43 -2.83 -0.28
CA ALA A 158 -13.97 -2.70 1.09
C ALA A 158 -14.69 -1.57 1.85
N LEU A 159 -14.88 -0.42 1.22
CA LEU A 159 -15.60 0.72 1.81
C LEU A 159 -17.08 0.38 2.07
N ALA A 160 -17.76 -0.29 1.13
CA ALA A 160 -19.16 -0.71 1.29
C ALA A 160 -19.31 -1.79 2.39
N GLY A 161 -18.37 -2.76 2.47
CA GLY A 161 -18.41 -3.84 3.47
C GLY A 161 -18.22 -3.37 4.91
N THR A 162 -17.68 -2.18 5.12
CA THR A 162 -17.47 -1.57 6.45
C THR A 162 -18.62 -0.66 6.90
N GLU A 163 -19.64 -0.46 6.07
CA GLU A 163 -20.85 0.31 6.40
C GLU A 163 -21.92 -0.52 7.14
N VAL A 164 -21.72 -1.81 7.31
CA VAL A 164 -22.71 -2.69 7.95
C VAL A 164 -22.30 -3.02 9.38
N THR A 165 -22.55 -2.10 10.31
CA THR A 165 -23.06 -2.45 11.65
C THR A 165 -23.69 -1.19 12.28
N PRO A 166 -25.02 -1.19 12.49
CA PRO A 166 -25.68 -0.19 13.31
C PRO A 166 -25.33 -0.38 14.79
#